data_e8ea712491a4d6a1b466683218d27419
#
_entry.id   e8ea712491a4d6a1b466683218d27419
#
_cell.length_a   1.000
_cell.length_b   1.000
_cell.length_c   1.000
_cell.angle_alpha   90.00
_cell.angle_beta   90.00
_cell.angle_gamma   90.00
#
_symmetry.space_group_name_H-M   'P 1'
#
loop_
_entity.id
_entity.type
_entity.pdbx_description
1 polymer ?
#
loop_
_entity_poly.entity_id
_entity_poly.type
_entity_poly.pdbx_seq_one_letter_code
_entity_poly.pdbx_strand_id
1 'polypeptide(L)'
;MNRLLLLMVFLSFLCFSTISRAQTLSGKITDAETHQPLEAVMISVLRGNMMIDYTLTDAKGQYSLPWKHNGTLQLNVSLLGYKREMRNISAAGTLNINLQAESIMLKEVQIRPGRINTRKDTVRYDLAQFASSKDVHIKDVLKKLPGVDVDENGQVKYKGKAIDHYFVEGMDVTGGRYNQINNNLSAKAVKSAEIMENYQSVKALKGKINSNEVALNLKLDPKARDQWITNGTLGTGWSDNNDKLLWEAGLNALQLGKGKQSVYNYKTNNNGKDLSNEQTRLTGNNQQQVPLSGFLSQPGISAPLDKNRLLFNETHTLNGNRMYKWNDDRSLRLQAGYTHDIIQQARGNTQIYYQPTDTIQIDETYHYRLRSDIANLELRYEDNSSRNYISNRFTVDGEIHRGRSEELGQTLQTSQLSAGNYFNLIRNRESGTWEFRSVTQYAYQPASLLLEEGKSKFNQHNFYTDNSAAYLRKYNGFTQQYKAGIQGERATLKYTPTRQPNDFNASHLSLYLTPYFQLERGKWLTTLSLPLKAERYFSQQRSFLFFNPSTYLRYKLDYHWTFSLYGSLKRSAGDFSDLYPG
;
A
#
# COMPACT_ATOMS: atom_id res chain seq x y z
N MET A 1 -20.96 -57.78 -50.63
CA MET A 1 -19.50 -57.55 -50.37
C MET A 1 -19.19 -56.46 -49.35
N ASN A 2 -20.14 -55.56 -49.01
CA ASN A 2 -19.87 -54.43 -48.08
C ASN A 2 -20.13 -54.71 -46.60
N ARG A 3 -20.79 -55.78 -46.20
CA ARG A 3 -21.02 -56.06 -44.77
C ARG A 3 -19.88 -56.82 -44.11
N LEU A 4 -19.13 -57.63 -44.89
CA LEU A 4 -17.97 -58.36 -44.38
C LEU A 4 -16.75 -57.46 -44.17
N LEU A 5 -16.61 -56.47 -45.01
CA LEU A 5 -15.51 -55.44 -44.89
C LEU A 5 -15.70 -54.56 -43.68
N LEU A 6 -16.95 -54.16 -43.36
CA LEU A 6 -17.28 -53.36 -42.16
C LEU A 6 -17.09 -54.21 -40.87
N LEU A 7 -17.31 -55.46 -40.91
CA LEU A 7 -17.09 -56.36 -39.77
C LEU A 7 -15.60 -56.61 -39.53
N MET A 8 -14.77 -56.66 -40.57
CA MET A 8 -13.32 -56.75 -40.44
C MET A 8 -12.68 -55.45 -39.93
N VAL A 9 -13.18 -54.30 -40.36
CA VAL A 9 -12.74 -53.01 -39.87
C VAL A 9 -13.15 -52.80 -38.39
N PHE A 10 -14.35 -53.27 -38.02
CA PHE A 10 -14.80 -53.20 -36.62
C PHE A 10 -14.01 -54.17 -35.72
N LEU A 11 -13.64 -55.35 -36.24
CA LEU A 11 -12.84 -56.35 -35.50
C LEU A 11 -11.37 -55.87 -35.35
N SER A 12 -10.82 -55.15 -36.35
CA SER A 12 -9.46 -54.59 -36.25
C SER A 12 -9.39 -53.42 -35.26
N PHE A 13 -10.49 -52.68 -35.03
CA PHE A 13 -10.55 -51.63 -34.03
C PHE A 13 -10.65 -52.14 -32.59
N LEU A 14 -11.16 -53.37 -32.40
CA LEU A 14 -11.22 -54.01 -31.07
C LEU A 14 -9.86 -54.59 -30.60
N CYS A 15 -8.90 -54.82 -31.50
CA CYS A 15 -7.61 -55.40 -31.14
C CYS A 15 -6.53 -54.34 -30.73
N PHE A 16 -6.85 -53.07 -30.81
CA PHE A 16 -5.92 -52.01 -30.39
C PHE A 16 -6.27 -51.37 -29.03
N SER A 17 -6.97 -52.09 -28.16
CA SER A 17 -6.99 -51.70 -26.73
C SER A 17 -5.67 -52.14 -26.11
N THR A 18 -4.61 -51.39 -26.35
CA THR A 18 -3.44 -51.46 -25.50
C THR A 18 -3.86 -51.07 -24.10
N ILE A 19 -4.01 -52.07 -23.23
CA ILE A 19 -4.15 -51.85 -21.79
C ILE A 19 -2.83 -51.21 -21.34
N SER A 20 -2.79 -49.88 -21.37
CA SER A 20 -1.73 -49.12 -20.71
C SER A 20 -1.95 -49.35 -19.22
N ARG A 21 -1.26 -50.31 -18.63
CA ARG A 21 -1.20 -50.50 -17.18
C ARG A 21 -0.49 -49.25 -16.66
N ALA A 22 -1.25 -48.28 -16.18
CA ALA A 22 -0.70 -47.20 -15.40
C ALA A 22 0.02 -47.83 -14.20
N GLN A 23 1.33 -47.69 -14.16
CA GLN A 23 2.09 -48.13 -13.00
C GLN A 23 1.66 -47.26 -11.83
N THR A 24 1.23 -47.87 -10.73
CA THR A 24 0.81 -47.18 -9.52
C THR A 24 1.65 -47.65 -8.33
N LEU A 25 2.06 -46.70 -7.52
CA LEU A 25 2.56 -47.00 -6.19
C LEU A 25 1.36 -47.01 -5.24
N SER A 26 1.08 -48.14 -4.63
CA SER A 26 -0.06 -48.33 -3.73
C SER A 26 0.33 -49.08 -2.47
N GLY A 27 -0.49 -49.05 -1.47
CA GLY A 27 -0.25 -49.80 -0.25
C GLY A 27 -1.19 -49.39 0.87
N LYS A 28 -0.91 -49.92 2.04
CA LYS A 28 -1.66 -49.66 3.27
C LYS A 28 -0.73 -49.13 4.35
N ILE A 29 -1.18 -48.13 5.08
CA ILE A 29 -0.46 -47.59 6.23
C ILE A 29 -1.25 -47.86 7.50
N THR A 30 -0.55 -48.44 8.48
CA THR A 30 -1.13 -48.82 9.77
C THR A 30 -0.26 -48.31 10.91
N ASP A 31 -0.86 -48.23 12.06
CA ASP A 31 -0.13 -48.00 13.31
C ASP A 31 0.71 -49.24 13.65
N ALA A 32 1.94 -49.04 14.10
CA ALA A 32 2.87 -50.16 14.36
C ALA A 32 2.51 -51.00 15.59
N GLU A 33 1.80 -50.43 16.57
CA GLU A 33 1.43 -51.13 17.82
C GLU A 33 0.01 -51.66 17.76
N THR A 34 -0.95 -50.84 17.29
CA THR A 34 -2.37 -51.20 17.30
C THR A 34 -2.82 -51.90 16.01
N HIS A 35 -2.00 -51.88 14.95
CA HIS A 35 -2.30 -52.35 13.60
C HIS A 35 -3.57 -51.76 12.96
N GLN A 36 -4.10 -50.67 13.54
CA GLN A 36 -5.24 -49.94 13.02
C GLN A 36 -4.83 -49.15 11.75
N PRO A 37 -5.71 -49.04 10.74
CA PRO A 37 -5.43 -48.22 9.57
C PRO A 37 -5.35 -46.76 9.94
N LEU A 38 -4.39 -46.04 9.32
CA LEU A 38 -4.18 -44.61 9.54
C LEU A 38 -4.71 -43.81 8.37
N GLU A 39 -5.71 -42.99 8.63
CA GLU A 39 -6.31 -42.03 7.68
C GLU A 39 -5.50 -40.74 7.60
N ALA A 40 -5.56 -40.09 6.43
CA ALA A 40 -4.94 -38.80 6.15
C ALA A 40 -3.40 -38.76 6.35
N VAL A 41 -2.73 -39.91 6.25
CA VAL A 41 -1.27 -39.96 6.20
C VAL A 41 -0.80 -39.38 4.88
N MET A 42 0.10 -38.40 4.93
CA MET A 42 0.68 -37.81 3.74
C MET A 42 1.87 -38.62 3.24
N ILE A 43 1.75 -39.11 2.03
CA ILE A 43 2.80 -39.79 1.29
C ILE A 43 3.29 -38.86 0.19
N SER A 44 4.51 -38.34 0.33
CA SER A 44 5.10 -37.43 -0.63
C SER A 44 6.34 -38.03 -1.28
N VAL A 45 6.51 -37.79 -2.58
CA VAL A 45 7.68 -38.20 -3.36
C VAL A 45 8.61 -37.00 -3.49
N LEU A 46 9.85 -37.20 -3.09
CA LEU A 46 10.88 -36.16 -3.09
C LEU A 46 11.98 -36.47 -4.11
N ARG A 47 12.44 -35.44 -4.83
CA ARG A 47 13.68 -35.44 -5.59
C ARG A 47 14.64 -34.45 -4.94
N GLY A 48 15.58 -34.99 -4.16
CA GLY A 48 16.36 -34.17 -3.21
C GLY A 48 15.45 -33.57 -2.14
N ASN A 49 15.43 -32.25 -2.01
CA ASN A 49 14.58 -31.56 -1.03
C ASN A 49 13.24 -31.05 -1.62
N MET A 50 12.97 -31.31 -2.90
CA MET A 50 11.77 -30.81 -3.56
C MET A 50 10.72 -31.90 -3.67
N MET A 51 9.51 -31.62 -3.19
CA MET A 51 8.34 -32.49 -3.36
C MET A 51 7.83 -32.37 -4.80
N ILE A 52 7.76 -33.54 -5.48
CA ILE A 52 7.34 -33.63 -6.89
C ILE A 52 5.97 -34.26 -7.06
N ASP A 53 5.50 -35.04 -6.08
CA ASP A 53 4.19 -35.65 -6.09
C ASP A 53 3.75 -36.03 -4.67
N TYR A 54 2.43 -36.23 -4.45
CA TYR A 54 1.91 -36.66 -3.15
C TYR A 54 0.53 -37.31 -3.25
N THR A 55 0.16 -38.06 -2.22
CA THR A 55 -1.19 -38.62 -2.00
C THR A 55 -1.48 -38.72 -0.49
N LEU A 56 -2.72 -38.94 -0.13
CA LEU A 56 -3.16 -39.18 1.25
C LEU A 56 -3.81 -40.57 1.36
N THR A 57 -3.72 -41.16 2.55
CA THR A 57 -4.47 -42.39 2.86
C THR A 57 -5.94 -42.11 3.10
N ASP A 58 -6.78 -43.06 2.67
CA ASP A 58 -8.23 -43.09 2.96
C ASP A 58 -8.53 -43.61 4.38
N ALA A 59 -9.82 -43.69 4.75
CA ALA A 59 -10.26 -44.17 6.06
C ALA A 59 -9.88 -45.65 6.35
N LYS A 60 -9.46 -46.41 5.32
CA LYS A 60 -8.97 -47.79 5.45
C LYS A 60 -7.44 -47.84 5.48
N GLY A 61 -6.77 -46.66 5.51
CA GLY A 61 -5.33 -46.54 5.47
C GLY A 61 -4.73 -46.85 4.09
N GLN A 62 -5.53 -46.96 3.04
CA GLN A 62 -5.07 -47.30 1.70
C GLN A 62 -4.67 -46.01 0.94
N TYR A 63 -3.60 -46.12 0.14
CA TYR A 63 -3.18 -45.04 -0.75
C TYR A 63 -2.90 -45.58 -2.15
N SER A 64 -3.03 -44.72 -3.13
CA SER A 64 -2.68 -44.98 -4.52
C SER A 64 -2.14 -43.72 -5.16
N LEU A 65 -0.96 -43.81 -5.77
CA LEU A 65 -0.29 -42.71 -6.46
C LEU A 65 0.11 -43.19 -7.86
N PRO A 66 -0.39 -42.59 -8.94
CA PRO A 66 0.03 -42.92 -10.30
C PRO A 66 1.54 -42.66 -10.44
N TRP A 67 2.32 -43.68 -10.73
CA TRP A 67 3.76 -43.58 -10.80
C TRP A 67 4.22 -43.18 -12.20
N LYS A 68 4.69 -41.97 -12.34
CA LYS A 68 5.18 -41.37 -13.60
C LYS A 68 6.67 -41.02 -13.54
N HIS A 69 7.38 -41.47 -12.54
CA HIS A 69 8.72 -41.03 -12.24
C HIS A 69 9.77 -42.09 -12.55
N ASN A 70 10.95 -41.67 -13.02
CA ASN A 70 12.11 -42.51 -13.32
C ASN A 70 13.24 -42.23 -12.33
N GLY A 71 14.01 -43.27 -12.02
CA GLY A 71 15.16 -43.20 -11.12
C GLY A 71 14.80 -43.38 -9.64
N THR A 72 15.80 -43.41 -8.79
CA THR A 72 15.61 -43.56 -7.34
C THR A 72 15.16 -42.25 -6.74
N LEU A 73 13.97 -42.27 -6.11
CA LEU A 73 13.38 -41.11 -5.43
C LEU A 73 13.16 -41.44 -3.96
N GLN A 74 12.96 -40.44 -3.15
CA GLN A 74 12.71 -40.61 -1.73
C GLN A 74 11.22 -40.46 -1.45
N LEU A 75 10.63 -41.47 -0.85
CA LEU A 75 9.28 -41.45 -0.31
C LEU A 75 9.31 -40.98 1.13
N ASN A 76 8.60 -39.91 1.44
CA ASN A 76 8.43 -39.40 2.78
C ASN A 76 6.99 -39.60 3.24
N VAL A 77 6.81 -40.33 4.33
CA VAL A 77 5.52 -40.66 4.90
C VAL A 77 5.41 -39.97 6.26
N SER A 78 4.36 -39.18 6.44
CA SER A 78 4.20 -38.36 7.65
C SER A 78 2.74 -38.23 8.08
N LEU A 79 2.53 -38.32 9.38
CA LEU A 79 1.26 -38.06 10.06
C LEU A 79 1.57 -37.35 11.38
N LEU A 80 0.74 -36.40 11.77
CA LEU A 80 0.88 -35.73 13.07
C LEU A 80 0.71 -36.74 14.21
N GLY A 81 1.67 -36.80 15.14
CA GLY A 81 1.68 -37.79 16.22
C GLY A 81 2.41 -39.08 15.88
N TYR A 82 3.02 -39.17 14.71
CA TYR A 82 3.79 -40.32 14.28
C TYR A 82 5.18 -39.93 13.81
N LYS A 83 6.13 -40.85 14.01
CA LYS A 83 7.51 -40.69 13.55
C LYS A 83 7.53 -40.69 12.02
N ARG A 84 8.15 -39.67 11.44
CA ARG A 84 8.32 -39.56 9.99
C ARG A 84 9.18 -40.70 9.47
N GLU A 85 8.72 -41.38 8.42
CA GLU A 85 9.47 -42.44 7.76
C GLU A 85 9.88 -42.02 6.35
N MET A 86 11.14 -42.32 6.01
CA MET A 86 11.69 -42.03 4.70
C MET A 86 12.23 -43.31 4.07
N ARG A 87 11.84 -43.61 2.81
CA ARG A 87 12.31 -44.77 2.06
C ARG A 87 12.71 -44.38 0.65
N ASN A 88 13.77 -45.01 0.16
CA ASN A 88 14.12 -44.88 -1.25
C ASN A 88 13.34 -45.87 -2.09
N ILE A 89 12.74 -45.40 -3.16
CA ILE A 89 11.95 -46.19 -4.11
C ILE A 89 12.41 -45.89 -5.54
N SER A 90 12.46 -46.90 -6.38
CA SER A 90 12.90 -46.79 -7.78
C SER A 90 11.84 -47.19 -8.81
N ALA A 91 10.76 -47.84 -8.37
CA ALA A 91 9.69 -48.30 -9.23
C ALA A 91 8.32 -48.31 -8.52
N ALA A 92 7.26 -48.35 -9.32
CA ALA A 92 5.91 -48.59 -8.84
C ALA A 92 5.77 -50.00 -8.22
N GLY A 93 4.86 -50.14 -7.27
CA GLY A 93 4.61 -51.39 -6.59
C GLY A 93 3.72 -51.23 -5.37
N THR A 94 3.51 -52.34 -4.65
CA THR A 94 2.75 -52.28 -3.40
C THR A 94 3.74 -52.13 -2.22
N LEU A 95 3.57 -51.06 -1.44
CA LEU A 95 4.41 -50.75 -0.27
C LEU A 95 3.54 -50.49 0.97
N ASN A 96 3.53 -51.44 1.89
CA ASN A 96 2.86 -51.26 3.18
C ASN A 96 3.83 -50.70 4.22
N ILE A 97 3.36 -49.79 5.03
CA ILE A 97 4.21 -49.09 6.03
C ILE A 97 3.47 -49.05 7.38
N ASN A 98 4.21 -49.36 8.43
CA ASN A 98 3.72 -49.28 9.80
C ASN A 98 4.38 -48.08 10.45
N LEU A 99 3.61 -47.04 10.78
CA LEU A 99 4.14 -45.84 11.46
C LEU A 99 4.16 -46.05 12.96
N GLN A 100 5.27 -45.68 13.57
CA GLN A 100 5.42 -45.66 15.02
C GLN A 100 4.80 -44.37 15.59
N ALA A 101 3.90 -44.52 16.56
CA ALA A 101 3.42 -43.38 17.31
C ALA A 101 4.61 -42.69 18.02
N GLU A 102 4.76 -41.39 17.78
CA GLU A 102 5.71 -40.57 18.47
C GLU A 102 4.90 -39.57 19.28
N SER A 103 4.94 -39.72 20.62
CA SER A 103 4.37 -38.67 21.46
C SER A 103 5.13 -37.38 21.15
N ILE A 104 4.47 -36.47 20.44
CA ILE A 104 4.95 -35.10 20.36
C ILE A 104 4.89 -34.60 21.80
N MET A 105 5.98 -34.72 22.53
CA MET A 105 6.23 -33.80 23.62
C MET A 105 6.30 -32.44 22.94
N LEU A 106 5.17 -31.74 22.85
CA LEU A 106 5.17 -30.31 22.70
C LEU A 106 6.15 -29.84 23.79
N LYS A 107 7.33 -29.40 23.39
CA LYS A 107 8.18 -28.64 24.30
C LYS A 107 7.23 -27.64 24.90
N GLU A 108 7.00 -27.76 26.19
CA GLU A 108 6.20 -26.83 26.98
C GLU A 108 6.57 -25.46 26.45
N VAL A 109 5.63 -24.84 25.70
CA VAL A 109 5.79 -23.46 25.27
C VAL A 109 5.70 -22.75 26.61
N GLN A 110 6.84 -22.52 27.24
CA GLN A 110 6.93 -21.58 28.33
C GLN A 110 6.45 -20.25 27.74
N ILE A 111 5.17 -19.99 27.88
CA ILE A 111 4.59 -18.68 27.70
C ILE A 111 5.26 -17.85 28.76
N ARG A 112 6.41 -17.27 28.45
CA ARG A 112 7.04 -16.27 29.31
C ARG A 112 6.02 -15.14 29.37
N PRO A 113 5.41 -14.87 30.55
CA PRO A 113 4.44 -13.79 30.67
C PRO A 113 5.17 -12.51 30.27
N GLY A 114 4.73 -11.86 29.16
CA GLY A 114 5.33 -10.62 28.70
C GLY A 114 5.63 -10.48 27.21
N ARG A 115 5.54 -11.55 26.41
CA ARG A 115 5.84 -11.48 24.96
C ARG A 115 4.88 -10.56 24.20
N ILE A 116 3.61 -10.63 24.53
CA ILE A 116 2.54 -9.76 24.05
C ILE A 116 1.69 -9.38 25.25
N ASN A 117 1.49 -8.09 25.44
CA ASN A 117 0.66 -7.56 26.53
C ASN A 117 -0.47 -6.73 25.92
N THR A 118 -1.72 -7.14 26.13
CA THR A 118 -2.89 -6.43 25.66
C THR A 118 -3.53 -5.68 26.81
N ARG A 119 -3.71 -4.37 26.65
CA ARG A 119 -4.32 -3.50 27.63
C ARG A 119 -5.37 -2.60 26.96
N LYS A 120 -6.65 -2.91 27.13
CA LYS A 120 -7.75 -2.27 26.40
C LYS A 120 -7.50 -2.33 24.88
N ASP A 121 -7.43 -1.19 24.23
CA ASP A 121 -7.23 -1.05 22.78
C ASP A 121 -5.74 -0.99 22.36
N THR A 122 -4.81 -1.36 23.26
CA THR A 122 -3.37 -1.33 22.98
C THR A 122 -2.76 -2.71 23.12
N VAL A 123 -2.11 -3.17 22.07
CA VAL A 123 -1.30 -4.38 22.03
C VAL A 123 0.17 -4.00 22.01
N ARG A 124 0.92 -4.45 23.01
CA ARG A 124 2.35 -4.19 23.13
C ARG A 124 3.16 -5.45 22.88
N TYR A 125 4.10 -5.39 21.98
CA TYR A 125 5.05 -6.43 21.63
C TYR A 125 6.42 -6.10 22.21
N ASP A 126 7.03 -7.05 22.93
CA ASP A 126 8.43 -6.97 23.32
C ASP A 126 9.30 -7.48 22.16
N LEU A 127 9.97 -6.57 21.46
CA LEU A 127 10.66 -6.87 20.20
C LEU A 127 11.86 -7.80 20.39
N ALA A 128 12.50 -7.83 21.56
CA ALA A 128 13.59 -8.74 21.84
C ALA A 128 13.22 -10.23 21.69
N GLN A 129 11.94 -10.54 21.81
CA GLN A 129 11.42 -11.91 21.69
C GLN A 129 11.02 -12.32 20.26
N PHE A 130 11.01 -11.38 19.32
CA PHE A 130 10.69 -11.59 17.92
C PHE A 130 11.90 -11.38 17.01
N ALA A 131 12.88 -10.58 17.47
CA ALA A 131 14.09 -10.28 16.73
C ALA A 131 15.04 -11.47 16.68
N SER A 132 15.72 -11.61 15.57
CA SER A 132 16.82 -12.55 15.35
C SER A 132 18.11 -11.79 15.02
N SER A 133 19.25 -12.50 15.05
CA SER A 133 20.55 -11.91 14.69
C SER A 133 20.65 -11.43 13.23
N LYS A 134 19.73 -11.89 12.39
CA LYS A 134 19.65 -11.51 10.96
C LYS A 134 18.87 -10.21 10.73
N ASP A 135 18.12 -9.73 11.72
CA ASP A 135 17.31 -8.53 11.60
C ASP A 135 18.18 -7.29 11.79
N VAL A 136 18.35 -6.55 10.71
CA VAL A 136 19.17 -5.34 10.70
C VAL A 136 18.31 -4.11 11.05
N HIS A 137 17.14 -4.00 10.41
CA HIS A 137 16.26 -2.84 10.53
C HIS A 137 14.95 -3.21 11.22
N ILE A 138 14.29 -2.21 11.78
CA ILE A 138 13.02 -2.42 12.49
C ILE A 138 11.95 -3.05 11.60
N LYS A 139 11.96 -2.79 10.29
CA LYS A 139 11.07 -3.42 9.29
C LYS A 139 11.13 -4.95 9.35
N ASP A 140 12.31 -5.52 9.55
CA ASP A 140 12.52 -6.97 9.57
C ASP A 140 11.84 -7.62 10.77
N VAL A 141 11.81 -6.91 11.90
CA VAL A 141 11.14 -7.37 13.12
C VAL A 141 9.64 -7.16 13.05
N LEU A 142 9.17 -6.02 12.50
CA LEU A 142 7.74 -5.73 12.35
C LEU A 142 7.02 -6.81 11.53
N LYS A 143 7.66 -7.34 10.48
CA LYS A 143 7.12 -8.43 9.65
C LYS A 143 6.88 -9.74 10.42
N LYS A 144 7.47 -9.91 11.60
CA LYS A 144 7.38 -11.12 12.41
C LYS A 144 6.33 -11.00 13.53
N LEU A 145 5.76 -9.81 13.72
CA LEU A 145 4.79 -9.59 14.78
C LEU A 145 3.42 -10.17 14.40
N PRO A 146 2.77 -10.94 15.27
CA PRO A 146 1.45 -11.48 15.03
C PRO A 146 0.43 -10.40 14.68
N GLY A 147 -0.27 -10.57 13.56
CA GLY A 147 -1.27 -9.64 13.07
C GLY A 147 -0.72 -8.39 12.38
N VAL A 148 0.60 -8.24 12.29
CA VAL A 148 1.27 -7.17 11.54
C VAL A 148 1.72 -7.71 10.19
N ASP A 149 1.44 -6.98 9.13
CA ASP A 149 1.93 -7.22 7.79
C ASP A 149 2.65 -5.97 7.27
N VAL A 150 3.71 -6.17 6.49
CA VAL A 150 4.45 -5.08 5.85
C VAL A 150 4.62 -5.44 4.38
N ASP A 151 3.88 -4.73 3.53
CA ASP A 151 3.89 -4.99 2.09
C ASP A 151 5.21 -4.56 1.41
N GLU A 152 5.31 -4.80 0.10
CA GLU A 152 6.51 -4.52 -0.70
C GLU A 152 6.86 -3.02 -0.71
N ASN A 153 5.86 -2.14 -0.69
CA ASN A 153 6.04 -0.69 -0.62
C ASN A 153 6.43 -0.21 0.79
N GLY A 154 6.46 -1.12 1.78
CA GLY A 154 6.76 -0.82 3.17
C GLY A 154 5.57 -0.32 3.98
N GLN A 155 4.34 -0.40 3.43
CA GLN A 155 3.15 -0.06 4.18
C GLN A 155 2.89 -1.09 5.27
N VAL A 156 2.81 -0.62 6.51
CA VAL A 156 2.49 -1.45 7.67
C VAL A 156 0.98 -1.56 7.82
N LYS A 157 0.50 -2.80 7.97
CA LYS A 157 -0.92 -3.11 8.20
C LYS A 157 -1.05 -3.89 9.50
N TYR A 158 -2.14 -3.68 10.21
CA TYR A 158 -2.51 -4.47 11.37
C TYR A 158 -3.89 -5.09 11.19
N LYS A 159 -3.99 -6.43 11.28
CA LYS A 159 -5.22 -7.19 10.99
C LYS A 159 -5.84 -6.80 9.62
N GLY A 160 -4.98 -6.62 8.61
CA GLY A 160 -5.38 -6.24 7.25
C GLY A 160 -5.65 -4.74 7.03
N LYS A 161 -5.67 -3.92 8.09
CA LYS A 161 -5.88 -2.47 8.00
C LYS A 161 -4.54 -1.72 8.02
N ALA A 162 -4.33 -0.80 7.06
CA ALA A 162 -3.18 0.09 7.07
C ALA A 162 -3.18 0.95 8.34
N ILE A 163 -1.99 1.19 8.91
CA ILE A 163 -1.85 2.11 10.05
C ILE A 163 -2.07 3.55 9.59
N ASP A 164 -2.80 4.31 10.42
CA ASP A 164 -3.09 5.72 10.17
C ASP A 164 -2.03 6.64 10.76
N HIS A 165 -1.32 6.19 11.81
CA HIS A 165 -0.28 6.95 12.49
C HIS A 165 0.92 6.07 12.81
N TYR A 166 2.13 6.63 12.61
CA TYR A 166 3.39 5.99 12.95
C TYR A 166 4.20 6.90 13.86
N PHE A 167 4.44 6.46 15.07
CA PHE A 167 5.17 7.22 16.07
C PHE A 167 6.47 6.52 16.49
N VAL A 168 7.46 7.31 16.86
CA VAL A 168 8.61 6.88 17.67
C VAL A 168 8.61 7.74 18.91
N GLU A 169 8.60 7.11 20.11
CA GLU A 169 8.47 7.80 21.39
C GLU A 169 7.30 8.80 21.45
N GLY A 170 6.20 8.48 20.73
CA GLY A 170 5.01 9.32 20.67
C GLY A 170 5.10 10.54 19.76
N MET A 171 6.08 10.61 18.86
CA MET A 171 6.28 11.68 17.90
C MET A 171 6.31 11.14 16.47
N ASP A 172 5.65 11.82 15.53
CA ASP A 172 5.68 11.53 14.09
C ASP A 172 6.59 12.54 13.37
N VAL A 173 7.90 12.31 13.39
CA VAL A 173 8.90 13.19 12.77
C VAL A 173 8.84 13.13 11.23
N THR A 174 8.42 12.01 10.66
CA THR A 174 8.43 11.76 9.20
C THR A 174 7.12 12.15 8.51
N GLY A 175 6.08 12.51 9.24
CA GLY A 175 4.79 12.93 8.67
C GLY A 175 4.13 11.85 7.81
N GLY A 176 4.25 10.60 8.23
CA GLY A 176 3.73 9.45 7.52
C GLY A 176 4.66 8.84 6.46
N ARG A 177 5.84 9.44 6.21
CA ARG A 177 6.90 8.85 5.36
C ARG A 177 7.79 7.91 6.19
N TYR A 178 7.19 6.99 6.92
CA TYR A 178 7.86 6.17 7.93
C TYR A 178 8.82 5.10 7.37
N ASN A 179 8.88 4.89 6.05
CA ASN A 179 9.94 4.09 5.44
C ASN A 179 11.33 4.65 5.71
N GLN A 180 11.45 5.97 5.90
CA GLN A 180 12.70 6.61 6.33
C GLN A 180 13.17 6.13 7.72
N ILE A 181 12.25 5.63 8.55
CA ILE A 181 12.55 5.00 9.84
C ILE A 181 12.64 3.48 9.68
N ASN A 182 11.65 2.86 9.04
CA ASN A 182 11.57 1.40 8.90
C ASN A 182 12.80 0.78 8.24
N ASN A 183 13.36 1.45 7.22
CA ASN A 183 14.51 0.97 6.47
C ASN A 183 15.87 1.38 7.08
N ASN A 184 15.89 2.25 8.10
CA ASN A 184 17.13 2.87 8.57
C ASN A 184 17.32 2.80 10.08
N LEU A 185 16.26 2.56 10.87
CA LEU A 185 16.36 2.38 12.31
C LEU A 185 16.79 0.95 12.63
N SER A 186 17.90 0.80 13.37
CA SER A 186 18.37 -0.51 13.80
C SER A 186 17.33 -1.22 14.67
N ALA A 187 17.09 -2.50 14.40
CA ALA A 187 16.20 -3.35 15.19
C ALA A 187 16.57 -3.36 16.69
N LYS A 188 17.87 -3.33 17.01
CA LYS A 188 18.40 -3.31 18.38
C LYS A 188 18.11 -2.01 19.14
N ALA A 189 17.82 -0.93 18.43
CA ALA A 189 17.51 0.36 19.05
C ALA A 189 16.07 0.42 19.60
N VAL A 190 15.21 -0.53 19.23
CA VAL A 190 13.79 -0.52 19.60
C VAL A 190 13.49 -1.62 20.61
N LYS A 191 12.95 -1.24 21.77
CA LYS A 191 12.59 -2.15 22.85
C LYS A 191 11.21 -2.80 22.62
N SER A 192 10.21 -2.01 22.24
CA SER A 192 8.85 -2.51 22.04
C SER A 192 8.09 -1.74 20.98
N ALA A 193 7.10 -2.41 20.38
CA ALA A 193 6.11 -1.81 19.49
C ALA A 193 4.74 -1.84 20.17
N GLU A 194 4.03 -0.73 20.17
CA GLU A 194 2.69 -0.56 20.71
C GLU A 194 1.73 -0.29 19.55
N ILE A 195 0.73 -1.16 19.36
CA ILE A 195 -0.33 -0.94 18.38
C ILE A 195 -1.59 -0.54 19.14
N MET A 196 -2.13 0.61 18.79
CA MET A 196 -3.31 1.20 19.38
C MET A 196 -4.47 1.13 18.37
N GLU A 197 -5.46 0.31 18.65
CA GLU A 197 -6.72 0.26 17.90
C GLU A 197 -7.64 1.38 18.38
N ASN A 198 -8.53 1.85 17.49
CA ASN A 198 -9.48 2.94 17.78
C ASN A 198 -8.77 4.22 18.29
N TYR A 199 -7.57 4.47 17.74
CA TYR A 199 -6.75 5.59 18.16
C TYR A 199 -7.43 6.92 17.77
N GLN A 200 -7.60 7.83 18.74
CA GLN A 200 -8.08 9.18 18.46
C GLN A 200 -6.92 10.15 18.52
N SER A 201 -6.50 10.60 17.33
CA SER A 201 -5.35 11.50 17.16
C SER A 201 -5.58 12.89 17.76
N VAL A 202 -6.81 13.37 17.71
CA VAL A 202 -7.21 14.68 18.26
C VAL A 202 -7.75 14.53 19.67
N LYS A 203 -6.97 14.93 20.68
CA LYS A 203 -7.36 14.79 22.11
C LYS A 203 -8.69 15.46 22.43
N ALA A 204 -9.00 16.59 21.78
CA ALA A 204 -10.23 17.33 21.95
C ALA A 204 -11.50 16.55 21.52
N LEU A 205 -11.37 15.55 20.65
CA LEU A 205 -12.46 14.71 20.13
C LEU A 205 -12.58 13.37 20.85
N LYS A 206 -11.66 13.06 21.76
CA LYS A 206 -11.65 11.79 22.50
C LYS A 206 -12.95 11.61 23.30
N GLY A 207 -13.61 10.46 23.10
CA GLY A 207 -14.91 10.14 23.74
C GLY A 207 -16.13 10.83 23.12
N LYS A 208 -15.94 11.73 22.15
CA LYS A 208 -17.04 12.41 21.44
C LYS A 208 -17.31 11.78 20.07
N ILE A 209 -16.27 11.47 19.35
CA ILE A 209 -16.33 10.79 18.05
C ILE A 209 -15.61 9.45 18.18
N ASN A 210 -16.22 8.40 17.66
CA ASN A 210 -15.58 7.10 17.59
C ASN A 210 -14.53 7.14 16.47
N SER A 211 -13.32 6.70 16.79
CA SER A 211 -12.25 6.54 15.81
C SER A 211 -12.09 5.08 15.43
N ASN A 212 -11.80 4.82 14.17
CA ASN A 212 -11.37 3.52 13.68
C ASN A 212 -9.87 3.54 13.31
N GLU A 213 -9.15 4.61 13.64
CA GLU A 213 -7.73 4.76 13.29
C GLU A 213 -6.86 3.76 14.06
N VAL A 214 -5.81 3.29 13.42
CA VAL A 214 -4.80 2.42 14.03
C VAL A 214 -3.48 3.18 14.10
N ALA A 215 -2.86 3.19 15.27
CA ALA A 215 -1.56 3.80 15.46
C ALA A 215 -0.51 2.78 15.88
N LEU A 216 0.69 2.89 15.32
CA LEU A 216 1.89 2.17 15.75
C LEU A 216 2.84 3.15 16.44
N ASN A 217 3.31 2.79 17.63
CA ASN A 217 4.29 3.56 18.38
C ASN A 217 5.48 2.68 18.76
N LEU A 218 6.65 3.04 18.28
CA LEU A 218 7.90 2.38 18.64
C LEU A 218 8.49 3.02 19.91
N LYS A 219 8.81 2.20 20.89
CA LYS A 219 9.53 2.60 22.10
C LYS A 219 10.98 2.18 22.00
N LEU A 220 11.86 3.15 22.10
CA LEU A 220 13.31 2.91 22.00
C LEU A 220 13.88 2.26 23.26
N ASP A 221 14.98 1.56 23.09
CA ASP A 221 15.85 1.22 24.21
C ASP A 221 16.34 2.52 24.87
N PRO A 222 16.35 2.62 26.21
CA PRO A 222 16.84 3.83 26.89
C PRO A 222 18.25 4.27 26.46
N LYS A 223 19.12 3.33 26.08
CA LYS A 223 20.49 3.62 25.62
C LYS A 223 20.52 4.22 24.20
N ALA A 224 19.51 3.93 23.38
CA ALA A 224 19.41 4.46 22.01
C ALA A 224 18.67 5.81 21.94
N ARG A 225 17.93 6.17 23.00
CA ARG A 225 17.16 7.39 23.05
C ARG A 225 18.08 8.61 23.09
N ASP A 226 17.72 9.65 22.29
CA ASP A 226 18.45 10.92 22.14
C ASP A 226 19.88 10.78 21.58
N GLN A 227 20.33 9.57 21.29
CA GLN A 227 21.62 9.30 20.65
C GLN A 227 21.50 9.40 19.11
N TRP A 228 22.60 9.75 18.47
CA TRP A 228 22.70 9.64 17.03
C TRP A 228 22.91 8.16 16.62
N ILE A 229 21.99 7.67 15.79
CA ILE A 229 22.08 6.36 15.14
C ILE A 229 22.43 6.65 13.68
N THR A 230 23.63 6.25 13.30
CA THR A 230 24.11 6.44 11.92
C THR A 230 24.36 5.09 11.27
N ASN A 231 24.02 4.98 10.01
CA ASN A 231 24.39 3.84 9.18
C ASN A 231 24.71 4.29 7.76
N GLY A 232 25.57 3.54 7.11
CA GLY A 232 25.97 3.75 5.74
C GLY A 232 25.88 2.46 4.93
N THR A 233 25.58 2.58 3.66
CA THR A 233 25.56 1.50 2.67
C THR A 233 26.45 1.90 1.50
N LEU A 234 27.31 1.02 1.05
CA LEU A 234 28.07 1.15 -0.18
C LEU A 234 28.01 -0.18 -0.93
N GLY A 235 27.67 -0.14 -2.18
CA GLY A 235 27.63 -1.30 -3.05
C GLY A 235 28.10 -0.94 -4.46
N THR A 236 28.78 -1.87 -5.11
CA THR A 236 29.17 -1.77 -6.50
C THR A 236 28.96 -3.10 -7.20
N GLY A 237 28.68 -3.06 -8.48
CA GLY A 237 28.45 -4.24 -9.31
C GLY A 237 28.71 -3.93 -10.78
N TRP A 238 28.62 -4.94 -11.61
CA TRP A 238 28.77 -4.83 -13.06
C TRP A 238 27.56 -5.44 -13.75
N SER A 239 27.05 -4.80 -14.79
CA SER A 239 25.98 -5.31 -15.63
C SER A 239 26.55 -5.75 -16.98
N ASP A 240 26.56 -7.06 -17.23
CA ASP A 240 27.04 -7.63 -18.49
C ASP A 240 26.18 -7.20 -19.69
N ASN A 241 24.88 -7.00 -19.49
CA ASN A 241 23.97 -6.67 -20.60
C ASN A 241 24.19 -5.27 -21.19
N ASN A 242 24.66 -4.32 -20.38
CA ASN A 242 24.81 -2.92 -20.77
C ASN A 242 26.24 -2.40 -20.64
N ASP A 243 27.17 -3.26 -20.27
CA ASP A 243 28.60 -2.92 -20.01
C ASP A 243 28.70 -1.71 -19.04
N LYS A 244 27.89 -1.73 -17.97
CA LYS A 244 27.68 -0.57 -17.10
C LYS A 244 28.06 -0.90 -15.65
N LEU A 245 28.81 0.01 -15.03
CA LEU A 245 29.05 0.00 -13.59
C LEU A 245 27.75 0.31 -12.83
N LEU A 246 27.38 -0.55 -11.91
CA LEU A 246 26.27 -0.36 -10.99
C LEU A 246 26.80 0.11 -9.64
N TRP A 247 26.06 1.03 -8.98
CA TRP A 247 26.37 1.48 -7.64
C TRP A 247 25.12 1.64 -6.79
N GLU A 248 25.31 1.54 -5.49
CA GLU A 248 24.35 1.92 -4.46
C GLU A 248 25.13 2.58 -3.30
N ALA A 249 24.74 3.77 -2.90
CA ALA A 249 25.29 4.40 -1.69
C ALA A 249 24.18 5.03 -0.87
N GLY A 250 24.32 4.98 0.46
CA GLY A 250 23.38 5.55 1.38
C GLY A 250 24.06 6.00 2.66
N LEU A 251 23.62 7.15 3.19
CA LEU A 251 24.00 7.65 4.50
C LEU A 251 22.74 8.08 5.25
N ASN A 252 22.57 7.55 6.46
CA ASN A 252 21.41 7.83 7.29
C ASN A 252 21.88 8.27 8.68
N ALA A 253 21.22 9.29 9.22
CA ALA A 253 21.47 9.79 10.56
C ALA A 253 20.15 10.10 11.26
N LEU A 254 19.88 9.39 12.35
CA LEU A 254 18.64 9.50 13.12
C LEU A 254 18.99 9.88 14.57
N GLN A 255 18.30 10.89 15.09
CA GLN A 255 18.29 11.23 16.51
C GLN A 255 16.84 11.21 16.98
N LEU A 256 16.47 10.27 17.82
CA LEU A 256 15.08 10.03 18.19
C LEU A 256 14.92 10.11 19.72
N GLY A 257 14.19 11.10 20.18
CA GLY A 257 13.92 11.35 21.60
C GLY A 257 12.46 11.73 21.85
N LYS A 258 12.14 12.06 23.10
CA LYS A 258 10.76 12.45 23.49
C LYS A 258 10.43 13.91 23.21
N GLY A 259 11.43 14.79 23.17
CA GLY A 259 11.24 16.24 22.98
C GLY A 259 11.77 16.76 21.64
N LYS A 260 12.69 16.02 21.03
CA LYS A 260 13.33 16.38 19.78
C LYS A 260 13.63 15.15 18.96
N GLN A 261 13.35 15.22 17.67
CA GLN A 261 13.70 14.17 16.72
C GLN A 261 14.25 14.78 15.43
N SER A 262 15.24 14.09 14.85
CA SER A 262 15.83 14.45 13.56
C SER A 262 16.07 13.18 12.75
N VAL A 263 15.76 13.21 11.46
CA VAL A 263 15.98 12.11 10.52
C VAL A 263 16.53 12.71 9.24
N TYR A 264 17.75 12.35 8.88
CA TYR A 264 18.43 12.77 7.66
C TYR A 264 18.86 11.55 6.85
N ASN A 265 18.52 11.53 5.59
CA ASN A 265 18.84 10.43 4.69
C ASN A 265 19.35 10.99 3.37
N TYR A 266 20.47 10.48 2.89
CA TYR A 266 20.91 10.61 1.50
C TYR A 266 21.08 9.22 0.91
N LYS A 267 20.51 8.97 -0.25
CA LYS A 267 20.63 7.70 -0.97
C LYS A 267 20.79 7.95 -2.46
N THR A 268 21.59 7.13 -3.08
CA THR A 268 21.78 7.13 -4.54
C THR A 268 21.96 5.73 -5.06
N ASN A 269 21.46 5.47 -6.24
CA ASN A 269 21.70 4.20 -6.95
C ASN A 269 21.45 4.33 -8.46
N ASN A 270 21.93 3.29 -9.19
CA ASN A 270 21.57 3.04 -10.58
C ASN A 270 21.30 1.53 -10.85
N ASN A 271 20.96 0.78 -9.82
CA ASN A 271 20.81 -0.68 -9.85
C ASN A 271 19.36 -1.17 -9.96
N GLY A 272 18.43 -0.30 -10.34
CA GLY A 272 17.01 -0.65 -10.49
C GLY A 272 16.18 -0.62 -9.20
N LYS A 273 16.78 -0.29 -8.05
CA LYS A 273 16.06 -0.19 -6.77
C LYS A 273 15.30 1.13 -6.69
N ASP A 274 14.02 1.04 -6.43
CA ASP A 274 13.15 2.21 -6.28
C ASP A 274 13.35 2.91 -4.93
N LEU A 275 13.85 4.15 -4.95
CA LEU A 275 14.02 4.98 -3.76
C LEU A 275 12.82 5.89 -3.49
N SER A 276 11.83 5.97 -4.38
CA SER A 276 10.65 6.83 -4.23
C SER A 276 9.79 6.45 -3.02
N ASN A 277 9.85 5.18 -2.60
CA ASN A 277 9.12 4.67 -1.44
C ASN A 277 9.49 5.35 -0.11
N GLU A 278 10.66 5.98 -0.02
CA GLU A 278 11.06 6.75 1.17
C GLU A 278 10.43 8.14 1.22
N GLN A 279 10.01 8.66 0.06
CA GLN A 279 9.28 9.92 -0.06
C GLN A 279 7.76 9.72 0.03
N THR A 280 7.28 8.50 -0.15
CA THR A 280 5.85 8.20 -0.18
C THR A 280 5.25 8.27 1.22
N ARG A 281 4.16 9.01 1.35
CA ARG A 281 3.36 9.03 2.58
C ARG A 281 2.48 7.77 2.62
N LEU A 282 2.70 6.92 3.62
CA LEU A 282 2.04 5.62 3.76
C LEU A 282 0.92 5.59 4.82
N THR A 283 0.79 6.65 5.62
CA THR A 283 -0.29 6.76 6.62
C THR A 283 -1.58 7.21 5.97
N GLY A 284 -2.71 6.57 6.34
CA GLY A 284 -4.03 6.80 5.75
C GLY A 284 -4.69 8.15 6.06
N ASN A 285 -4.08 8.96 6.93
CA ASN A 285 -4.62 10.27 7.30
C ASN A 285 -4.27 11.32 6.23
N ASN A 286 -4.70 11.06 5.00
CA ASN A 286 -4.71 12.03 3.92
C ASN A 286 -5.71 13.14 4.24
N GLN A 287 -5.29 14.12 5.04
CA GLN A 287 -5.95 15.41 5.02
C GLN A 287 -5.89 15.88 3.57
N GLN A 288 -7.06 15.89 2.93
CA GLN A 288 -7.29 16.09 1.52
C GLN A 288 -6.32 17.12 0.92
N GLN A 289 -5.28 16.63 0.26
CA GLN A 289 -4.71 17.40 -0.84
C GLN A 289 -5.73 17.24 -1.97
N VAL A 290 -6.31 18.33 -2.40
CA VAL A 290 -7.05 18.31 -3.66
C VAL A 290 -6.01 18.12 -4.74
N PRO A 291 -6.10 17.06 -5.57
CA PRO A 291 -5.18 16.91 -6.68
C PRO A 291 -5.40 18.09 -7.63
N LEU A 292 -4.45 18.99 -7.70
CA LEU A 292 -4.42 20.02 -8.73
C LEU A 292 -3.71 19.39 -9.94
N SER A 293 -4.46 18.60 -10.72
CA SER A 293 -3.93 17.90 -11.88
C SER A 293 -3.48 18.86 -12.97
N GLY A 294 -2.31 18.62 -13.54
CA GLY A 294 -1.83 19.32 -14.73
C GLY A 294 -2.57 18.87 -15.98
N PHE A 295 -2.63 19.74 -16.98
CA PHE A 295 -3.24 19.45 -18.29
C PHE A 295 -2.48 18.35 -19.05
N LEU A 296 -1.14 18.28 -18.89
CA LEU A 296 -0.29 17.28 -19.51
C LEU A 296 0.42 16.45 -18.43
N SER A 297 0.50 15.15 -18.67
CA SER A 297 1.24 14.21 -17.84
C SER A 297 2.32 13.51 -18.65
N GLN A 298 3.42 13.13 -18.00
CA GLN A 298 4.47 12.34 -18.64
C GLN A 298 3.94 10.94 -18.96
N PRO A 299 4.19 10.41 -20.16
CA PRO A 299 3.84 9.04 -20.49
C PRO A 299 4.64 8.08 -19.60
N GLY A 300 3.99 7.01 -19.15
CA GLY A 300 4.60 5.93 -18.39
C GLY A 300 4.56 4.63 -19.18
N ILE A 301 5.62 3.82 -19.10
CA ILE A 301 5.58 2.45 -19.59
C ILE A 301 5.20 1.55 -18.42
N SER A 302 4.07 0.85 -18.56
CA SER A 302 3.60 -0.14 -17.59
C SER A 302 3.72 -1.54 -18.20
N ALA A 303 4.26 -2.48 -17.42
CA ALA A 303 4.28 -3.89 -17.77
C ALA A 303 3.90 -4.73 -16.55
N PRO A 304 3.35 -5.94 -16.73
CA PRO A 304 2.96 -6.84 -15.63
C PRO A 304 4.19 -7.53 -15.03
N LEU A 305 5.19 -6.76 -14.65
CA LEU A 305 6.43 -7.22 -14.04
C LEU A 305 6.72 -6.42 -12.77
N ASP A 306 7.52 -7.00 -11.88
CA ASP A 306 8.02 -6.31 -10.70
C ASP A 306 8.77 -5.03 -11.11
N LYS A 307 8.46 -3.91 -10.45
CA LYS A 307 9.03 -2.59 -10.74
C LYS A 307 10.57 -2.61 -10.74
N ASN A 308 11.19 -3.37 -9.85
CA ASN A 308 12.65 -3.51 -9.78
C ASN A 308 13.28 -4.18 -11.03
N ARG A 309 12.49 -4.87 -11.84
CA ARG A 309 12.91 -5.47 -13.10
C ARG A 309 12.74 -4.54 -14.30
N LEU A 310 11.97 -3.47 -14.14
CA LEU A 310 11.64 -2.51 -15.19
C LEU A 310 12.36 -1.18 -15.01
N LEU A 311 12.93 -0.94 -13.83
CA LEU A 311 13.48 0.34 -13.46
C LEU A 311 14.97 0.41 -13.86
N PHE A 312 15.26 1.12 -14.94
CA PHE A 312 16.61 1.53 -15.33
C PHE A 312 16.78 2.98 -14.91
N ASN A 313 17.20 3.18 -13.67
CA ASN A 313 17.26 4.49 -13.04
C ASN A 313 18.68 4.97 -12.76
N GLU A 314 18.78 6.26 -12.49
CA GLU A 314 19.90 6.91 -11.84
C GLU A 314 19.28 7.92 -10.86
N THR A 315 19.27 7.56 -9.58
CA THR A 315 18.48 8.25 -8.58
C THR A 315 19.38 8.82 -7.49
N HIS A 316 19.13 10.07 -7.11
CA HIS A 316 19.66 10.71 -5.90
C HIS A 316 18.49 11.22 -5.07
N THR A 317 18.41 10.89 -3.79
CA THR A 317 17.39 11.41 -2.90
C THR A 317 18.00 11.90 -1.59
N LEU A 318 17.56 13.08 -1.15
CA LEU A 318 17.96 13.72 0.08
C LEU A 318 16.71 14.07 0.90
N ASN A 319 16.69 13.68 2.17
CA ASN A 319 15.60 13.98 3.09
C ASN A 319 16.12 14.56 4.40
N GLY A 320 15.45 15.59 4.90
CA GLY A 320 15.69 16.17 6.21
C GLY A 320 14.36 16.39 6.93
N ASN A 321 14.24 15.78 8.11
CA ASN A 321 13.06 15.95 8.95
C ASN A 321 13.50 16.33 10.35
N ARG A 322 12.84 17.32 10.93
CA ARG A 322 13.10 17.76 12.29
C ARG A 322 11.80 18.09 12.99
N MET A 323 11.67 17.59 14.22
CA MET A 323 10.49 17.82 15.05
C MET A 323 10.92 18.22 16.45
N TYR A 324 10.30 19.26 16.97
CA TYR A 324 10.40 19.72 18.34
C TYR A 324 9.06 19.58 19.03
N LYS A 325 9.09 19.10 20.27
CA LYS A 325 7.95 19.00 21.15
C LYS A 325 8.26 19.75 22.44
N TRP A 326 7.62 20.91 22.64
CA TRP A 326 7.86 21.74 23.83
C TRP A 326 7.24 21.17 25.10
N ASN A 327 6.06 20.54 24.93
CA ASN A 327 5.33 19.83 25.98
C ASN A 327 4.48 18.73 25.34
N ASP A 328 3.65 18.04 26.12
CA ASP A 328 2.83 16.94 25.63
C ASP A 328 1.76 17.31 24.60
N ASP A 329 1.50 18.60 24.43
CA ASP A 329 0.46 19.08 23.53
C ASP A 329 1.03 19.82 22.31
N ARG A 330 2.19 20.50 22.43
CA ARG A 330 2.70 21.41 21.40
C ARG A 330 3.92 20.88 20.68
N SER A 331 3.87 20.92 19.38
CA SER A 331 4.98 20.50 18.51
C SER A 331 5.10 21.33 17.25
N LEU A 332 6.31 21.36 16.70
CA LEU A 332 6.64 21.91 15.40
C LEU A 332 7.44 20.88 14.62
N ARG A 333 7.03 20.61 13.40
CA ARG A 333 7.72 19.72 12.47
C ARG A 333 8.10 20.45 11.20
N LEU A 334 9.35 20.30 10.78
CA LEU A 334 9.89 20.73 9.51
C LEU A 334 10.36 19.52 8.73
N GLN A 335 9.97 19.44 7.49
CA GLN A 335 10.37 18.38 6.55
C GLN A 335 10.79 19.01 5.23
N ALA A 336 11.90 18.54 4.67
CA ALA A 336 12.37 18.89 3.34
C ALA A 336 12.86 17.66 2.62
N GLY A 337 12.56 17.53 1.36
CA GLY A 337 13.01 16.44 0.51
C GLY A 337 13.36 16.94 -0.88
N TYR A 338 14.35 16.29 -1.49
CA TYR A 338 14.72 16.48 -2.88
C TYR A 338 15.04 15.14 -3.50
N THR A 339 14.55 14.94 -4.70
CA THR A 339 14.88 13.76 -5.53
C THR A 339 15.23 14.21 -6.94
N HIS A 340 16.38 13.77 -7.41
CA HIS A 340 16.78 13.77 -8.81
C HIS A 340 16.71 12.35 -9.33
N ASP A 341 16.00 12.13 -10.41
CA ASP A 341 15.81 10.80 -10.98
C ASP A 341 15.90 10.84 -12.52
N ILE A 342 16.63 9.91 -13.09
CA ILE A 342 16.67 9.68 -14.54
C ILE A 342 16.23 8.25 -14.77
N ILE A 343 15.13 8.07 -15.50
CA ILE A 343 14.60 6.75 -15.85
C ILE A 343 14.72 6.56 -17.36
N GLN A 344 15.22 5.41 -17.76
CA GLN A 344 15.25 4.96 -19.16
C GLN A 344 14.34 3.75 -19.30
N GLN A 345 13.52 3.75 -20.33
CA GLN A 345 12.61 2.66 -20.64
C GLN A 345 12.60 2.39 -22.12
N ALA A 346 12.48 1.12 -22.49
CA ALA A 346 12.27 0.69 -23.86
C ALA A 346 11.03 -0.20 -23.93
N ARG A 347 10.24 -0.04 -24.98
CA ARG A 347 9.07 -0.87 -25.27
C ARG A 347 9.12 -1.29 -26.73
N GLY A 348 9.02 -2.60 -26.97
CA GLY A 348 8.78 -3.16 -28.30
C GLY A 348 7.32 -3.58 -28.46
N ASN A 349 6.75 -3.35 -29.62
CA ASN A 349 5.44 -3.84 -30.04
C ASN A 349 5.58 -4.46 -31.42
N THR A 350 5.29 -5.75 -31.55
CA THR A 350 5.28 -6.46 -32.83
C THR A 350 3.83 -6.75 -33.19
N GLN A 351 3.35 -6.22 -34.32
CA GLN A 351 2.04 -6.52 -34.87
C GLN A 351 2.20 -7.40 -36.09
N ILE A 352 1.55 -8.56 -36.09
CA ILE A 352 1.59 -9.52 -37.17
C ILE A 352 0.21 -9.63 -37.81
N TYR A 353 0.11 -9.25 -39.09
CA TYR A 353 -1.10 -9.35 -39.88
C TYR A 353 -0.98 -10.55 -40.84
N TYR A 354 -1.73 -11.59 -40.55
CA TYR A 354 -1.79 -12.78 -41.43
C TYR A 354 -2.74 -12.53 -42.59
N GLN A 355 -2.22 -12.50 -43.81
CA GLN A 355 -2.99 -12.44 -45.03
C GLN A 355 -2.96 -13.81 -45.73
N PRO A 356 -3.93 -14.13 -46.63
CA PRO A 356 -3.99 -15.46 -47.26
C PRO A 356 -2.75 -15.85 -48.06
N THR A 357 -1.98 -14.87 -48.57
CA THR A 357 -0.79 -15.07 -49.42
C THR A 357 0.48 -14.48 -48.85
N ASP A 358 0.40 -13.70 -47.74
CA ASP A 358 1.55 -12.99 -47.18
C ASP A 358 1.34 -12.73 -45.66
N THR A 359 2.42 -12.37 -44.98
CA THR A 359 2.38 -11.96 -43.57
C THR A 359 3.10 -10.63 -43.44
N ILE A 360 2.37 -9.61 -42.97
CA ILE A 360 2.94 -8.29 -42.71
C ILE A 360 3.28 -8.24 -41.21
N GLN A 361 4.57 -8.04 -40.93
CA GLN A 361 5.06 -7.79 -39.58
C GLN A 361 5.46 -6.33 -39.44
N ILE A 362 4.95 -5.66 -38.42
CA ILE A 362 5.31 -4.29 -38.06
C ILE A 362 5.94 -4.34 -36.68
N ASP A 363 7.21 -4.02 -36.63
CA ASP A 363 7.99 -3.93 -35.40
C ASP A 363 8.18 -2.45 -35.03
N GLU A 364 7.67 -2.07 -33.88
CA GLU A 364 7.79 -0.73 -33.33
C GLU A 364 8.59 -0.79 -32.03
N THR A 365 9.65 0.00 -31.91
CA THR A 365 10.43 0.12 -30.68
C THR A 365 10.42 1.58 -30.25
N TYR A 366 10.11 1.83 -28.99
CA TYR A 366 10.08 3.16 -28.40
C TYR A 366 11.08 3.22 -27.24
N HIS A 367 12.01 4.18 -27.31
CA HIS A 367 12.89 4.52 -26.22
C HIS A 367 12.41 5.81 -25.57
N TYR A 368 12.27 5.76 -24.25
CA TYR A 368 11.81 6.90 -23.48
C TYR A 368 12.80 7.18 -22.35
N ARG A 369 13.23 8.43 -22.25
CA ARG A 369 14.07 8.92 -21.17
C ARG A 369 13.34 10.02 -20.41
N LEU A 370 13.12 9.81 -19.11
CA LEU A 370 12.52 10.75 -18.20
C LEU A 370 13.54 11.24 -17.18
N ARG A 371 13.76 12.54 -17.14
CA ARG A 371 14.48 13.21 -16.05
C ARG A 371 13.48 13.92 -15.18
N SER A 372 13.57 13.73 -13.87
CA SER A 372 12.70 14.31 -12.86
C SER A 372 13.51 14.96 -11.75
N ASP A 373 13.14 16.19 -11.39
CA ASP A 373 13.64 16.92 -10.23
C ASP A 373 12.42 17.26 -9.36
N ILE A 374 12.37 16.72 -8.14
CA ILE A 374 11.23 16.85 -7.23
C ILE A 374 11.72 17.38 -5.90
N ALA A 375 11.15 18.50 -5.45
CA ALA A 375 11.44 19.10 -4.15
C ALA A 375 10.17 19.29 -3.34
N ASN A 376 10.22 19.06 -2.04
CA ASN A 376 9.10 19.29 -1.14
C ASN A 376 9.56 19.93 0.16
N LEU A 377 8.71 20.79 0.71
CA LEU A 377 8.88 21.43 2.01
C LEU A 377 7.55 21.38 2.76
N GLU A 378 7.57 20.94 4.00
CA GLU A 378 6.41 20.98 4.89
C GLU A 378 6.79 21.57 6.24
N LEU A 379 6.01 22.54 6.70
CA LEU A 379 6.05 23.08 8.05
C LEU A 379 4.72 22.80 8.72
N ARG A 380 4.72 22.12 9.87
CA ARG A 380 3.51 21.81 10.64
C ARG A 380 3.68 22.24 12.09
N TYR A 381 2.80 23.12 12.51
CA TYR A 381 2.57 23.44 13.93
C TYR A 381 1.34 22.67 14.43
N GLU A 382 1.41 22.14 15.64
CA GLU A 382 0.29 21.46 16.29
C GLU A 382 0.25 21.80 17.79
N ASP A 383 -0.93 22.20 18.28
CA ASP A 383 -1.30 22.25 19.70
C ASP A 383 -2.50 21.31 19.89
N ASN A 384 -2.30 20.18 20.57
CA ASN A 384 -3.25 19.09 20.69
C ASN A 384 -3.58 18.82 22.16
N SER A 385 -4.32 19.76 22.76
CA SER A 385 -4.82 19.62 24.12
C SER A 385 -6.25 19.07 24.19
N SER A 386 -6.72 18.67 25.37
CA SER A 386 -8.08 18.16 25.56
C SER A 386 -9.17 19.23 25.32
N ARG A 387 -8.86 20.50 25.50
CA ARG A 387 -9.79 21.63 25.28
C ARG A 387 -9.69 22.22 23.90
N ASN A 388 -8.48 22.28 23.35
CA ASN A 388 -8.20 22.95 22.08
C ASN A 388 -7.32 22.06 21.21
N TYR A 389 -7.61 22.04 19.93
CA TYR A 389 -6.72 21.52 18.91
C TYR A 389 -6.49 22.60 17.87
N ILE A 390 -5.23 22.91 17.60
CA ILE A 390 -4.81 23.80 16.53
C ILE A 390 -3.78 23.06 15.72
N SER A 391 -4.02 22.93 14.43
CA SER A 391 -3.01 22.41 13.50
C SER A 391 -2.93 23.34 12.30
N ASN A 392 -1.72 23.79 11.99
CA ASN A 392 -1.45 24.48 10.74
C ASN A 392 -0.32 23.77 10.01
N ARG A 393 -0.59 23.33 8.80
CA ARG A 393 0.36 22.68 7.91
C ARG A 393 0.49 23.51 6.64
N PHE A 394 1.68 23.98 6.39
CA PHE A 394 2.07 24.67 5.16
C PHE A 394 2.96 23.78 4.33
N THR A 395 2.68 23.66 3.03
CA THR A 395 3.45 22.86 2.09
C THR A 395 3.86 23.68 0.88
N VAL A 396 5.04 23.38 0.36
CA VAL A 396 5.50 23.85 -0.96
C VAL A 396 6.09 22.64 -1.67
N ASP A 397 5.57 22.35 -2.85
CA ASP A 397 6.02 21.24 -3.67
C ASP A 397 6.42 21.79 -5.06
N GLY A 398 7.60 21.39 -5.53
CA GLY A 398 8.14 21.74 -6.84
C GLY A 398 8.53 20.49 -7.60
N GLU A 399 8.09 20.37 -8.84
CA GLU A 399 8.40 19.25 -9.71
C GLU A 399 8.77 19.76 -11.10
N ILE A 400 9.82 19.18 -11.69
CA ILE A 400 10.23 19.42 -13.07
C ILE A 400 10.47 18.07 -13.70
N HIS A 401 9.75 17.78 -14.78
CA HIS A 401 9.89 16.55 -15.53
C HIS A 401 10.21 16.87 -16.98
N ARG A 402 11.19 16.17 -17.55
CA ARG A 402 11.55 16.27 -18.95
C ARG A 402 11.63 14.87 -19.55
N GLY A 403 10.61 14.52 -20.31
CA GLY A 403 10.49 13.26 -21.05
C GLY A 403 10.87 13.45 -22.51
N ARG A 404 11.66 12.54 -23.07
CA ARG A 404 12.05 12.50 -24.46
C ARG A 404 11.81 11.11 -25.02
N SER A 405 11.10 11.04 -26.15
CA SER A 405 11.03 9.86 -27.02
C SER A 405 11.85 10.14 -28.27
N GLU A 406 12.82 9.27 -28.55
CA GLU A 406 13.73 9.45 -29.68
C GLU A 406 13.02 9.17 -31.01
N GLU A 407 12.29 8.06 -31.11
CA GLU A 407 11.58 7.62 -32.33
C GLU A 407 10.45 8.56 -32.73
N LEU A 408 9.78 9.18 -31.77
CA LEU A 408 8.71 10.13 -32.03
C LEU A 408 9.21 11.56 -32.19
N GLY A 409 10.51 11.83 -32.06
CA GLY A 409 11.06 13.18 -32.08
C GLY A 409 10.43 14.12 -31.04
N GLN A 410 9.86 13.56 -29.97
CA GLN A 410 9.05 14.30 -29.01
C GLN A 410 9.81 14.61 -27.72
N THR A 411 9.67 15.85 -27.26
CA THR A 411 10.10 16.23 -25.91
C THR A 411 8.94 16.90 -25.17
N LEU A 412 8.52 16.31 -24.06
CA LEU A 412 7.54 16.86 -23.14
C LEU A 412 8.22 17.34 -21.87
N GLN A 413 8.17 18.63 -21.61
CA GLN A 413 8.57 19.21 -20.34
C GLN A 413 7.35 19.67 -19.58
N THR A 414 7.18 19.15 -18.36
CA THR A 414 6.16 19.58 -17.40
C THR A 414 6.83 20.09 -16.14
N SER A 415 6.29 21.14 -15.56
CA SER A 415 6.75 21.65 -14.28
C SER A 415 5.54 21.97 -13.42
N GLN A 416 5.70 21.87 -12.11
CA GLN A 416 4.68 22.27 -11.15
C GLN A 416 5.36 22.97 -9.97
N LEU A 417 4.82 24.10 -9.58
CA LEU A 417 5.11 24.74 -8.30
C LEU A 417 3.77 24.90 -7.57
N SER A 418 3.61 24.25 -6.45
CA SER A 418 2.39 24.35 -5.65
C SER A 418 2.69 24.77 -4.21
N ALA A 419 1.76 25.51 -3.63
CA ALA A 419 1.77 25.88 -2.23
C ALA A 419 0.39 25.60 -1.62
N GLY A 420 0.37 25.07 -0.40
CA GLY A 420 -0.85 24.75 0.31
C GLY A 420 -0.80 25.12 1.77
N ASN A 421 -1.89 25.66 2.29
CA ASN A 421 -2.08 25.88 3.73
C ASN A 421 -3.32 25.11 4.20
N TYR A 422 -3.14 24.34 5.27
CA TYR A 422 -4.17 23.49 5.87
C TYR A 422 -4.27 23.85 7.34
N PHE A 423 -5.30 24.58 7.69
CA PHE A 423 -5.56 25.01 9.05
C PHE A 423 -6.76 24.27 9.63
N ASN A 424 -6.63 23.79 10.86
CA ASN A 424 -7.73 23.20 11.62
C ASN A 424 -7.69 23.70 13.06
N LEU A 425 -8.83 24.21 13.54
CA LEU A 425 -9.07 24.69 14.89
C LEU A 425 -10.28 23.97 15.47
N ILE A 426 -10.08 23.25 16.57
CA ILE A 426 -11.19 22.63 17.31
C ILE A 426 -11.18 23.20 18.73
N ARG A 427 -12.36 23.63 19.20
CA ARG A 427 -12.55 24.12 20.57
C ARG A 427 -13.67 23.36 21.25
N ASN A 428 -13.32 22.73 22.37
CA ASN A 428 -14.28 22.09 23.26
C ASN A 428 -14.84 23.08 24.28
N ARG A 429 -16.17 23.11 24.36
CA ARG A 429 -16.90 23.80 25.43
C ARG A 429 -17.93 22.83 26.02
N GLU A 430 -18.51 23.17 27.15
CA GLU A 430 -19.57 22.39 27.78
C GLU A 430 -20.81 22.27 26.88
N SER A 431 -21.14 23.32 26.13
CA SER A 431 -22.24 23.35 25.16
C SER A 431 -22.04 22.46 23.93
N GLY A 432 -20.78 22.14 23.57
CA GLY A 432 -20.45 21.37 22.39
C GLY A 432 -19.04 21.64 21.87
N THR A 433 -18.72 21.08 20.73
CA THR A 433 -17.42 21.21 20.07
C THR A 433 -17.57 22.03 18.80
N TRP A 434 -16.79 23.07 18.69
CA TRP A 434 -16.67 23.87 17.48
C TRP A 434 -15.43 23.48 16.71
N GLU A 435 -15.57 23.31 15.40
CA GLU A 435 -14.47 23.09 14.47
C GLU A 435 -14.49 24.15 13.39
N PHE A 436 -13.32 24.73 13.10
CA PHE A 436 -13.09 25.56 11.94
C PHE A 436 -11.96 24.95 11.12
N ARG A 437 -12.20 24.73 9.83
CA ARG A 437 -11.24 24.18 8.88
C ARG A 437 -11.07 25.12 7.70
N SER A 438 -9.83 25.37 7.31
CA SER A 438 -9.48 26.13 6.11
C SER A 438 -8.42 25.38 5.32
N VAL A 439 -8.68 25.16 4.04
CA VAL A 439 -7.74 24.62 3.08
C VAL A 439 -7.60 25.63 1.96
N THR A 440 -6.39 26.05 1.65
CA THR A 440 -6.10 26.92 0.51
C THR A 440 -4.89 26.37 -0.23
N GLN A 441 -5.01 26.21 -1.53
CA GLN A 441 -3.97 25.67 -2.39
C GLN A 441 -3.86 26.49 -3.66
N TYR A 442 -2.64 26.66 -4.12
CA TYR A 442 -2.34 27.25 -5.41
C TYR A 442 -1.31 26.38 -6.13
N ALA A 443 -1.49 26.20 -7.43
CA ALA A 443 -0.50 25.56 -8.28
C ALA A 443 -0.32 26.35 -9.58
N TYR A 444 0.94 26.48 -9.98
CA TYR A 444 1.37 26.94 -11.28
C TYR A 444 2.02 25.78 -12.02
N GLN A 445 1.51 25.46 -13.19
CA GLN A 445 1.87 24.27 -13.96
C GLN A 445 2.19 24.64 -15.42
N PRO A 446 3.41 25.12 -15.69
CA PRO A 446 3.85 25.34 -17.07
C PRO A 446 4.26 24.01 -17.71
N ALA A 447 3.91 23.86 -18.98
CA ALA A 447 4.33 22.72 -19.79
C ALA A 447 4.70 23.15 -21.20
N SER A 448 5.57 22.40 -21.86
CA SER A 448 5.87 22.56 -23.26
C SER A 448 6.05 21.21 -23.95
N LEU A 449 5.40 21.05 -25.07
CA LEU A 449 5.51 19.91 -25.95
C LEU A 449 6.21 20.36 -27.24
N LEU A 450 7.35 19.75 -27.51
CA LEU A 450 8.10 19.90 -28.75
C LEU A 450 7.83 18.68 -29.62
N LEU A 451 7.33 18.91 -30.83
CA LEU A 451 7.13 17.94 -31.89
C LEU A 451 7.96 18.36 -33.11
N GLU A 452 8.09 17.50 -34.09
CA GLU A 452 8.75 17.85 -35.36
C GLU A 452 8.12 19.08 -36.05
N GLU A 453 6.80 19.21 -35.96
CA GLU A 453 6.03 20.30 -36.58
C GLU A 453 6.05 21.62 -35.80
N GLY A 454 6.60 21.66 -34.60
CA GLY A 454 6.67 22.87 -33.79
C GLY A 454 6.57 22.67 -32.30
N LYS A 455 6.51 23.80 -31.57
CA LYS A 455 6.47 23.83 -30.11
C LYS A 455 5.16 24.41 -29.59
N SER A 456 4.48 23.65 -28.77
CA SER A 456 3.31 24.10 -28.01
C SER A 456 3.66 24.42 -26.57
N LYS A 457 3.11 25.48 -26.01
CA LYS A 457 3.31 25.89 -24.62
C LYS A 457 1.98 25.96 -23.91
N PHE A 458 1.99 25.55 -22.66
CA PHE A 458 0.84 25.54 -21.76
C PHE A 458 1.23 26.22 -20.47
N ASN A 459 0.39 27.12 -19.97
CA ASN A 459 0.55 27.74 -18.66
C ASN A 459 -0.76 27.60 -17.91
N GLN A 460 -0.78 26.77 -16.90
CA GLN A 460 -1.96 26.53 -16.08
C GLN A 460 -1.76 27.10 -14.68
N HIS A 461 -2.79 27.76 -14.17
CA HIS A 461 -2.86 28.19 -12.78
C HIS A 461 -4.13 27.63 -12.16
N ASN A 462 -3.98 26.98 -11.03
CA ASN A 462 -5.10 26.44 -10.26
C ASN A 462 -5.09 27.06 -8.88
N PHE A 463 -6.24 27.57 -8.47
CA PHE A 463 -6.48 28.05 -7.11
C PHE A 463 -7.68 27.29 -6.54
N TYR A 464 -7.52 26.80 -5.32
CA TYR A 464 -8.57 26.10 -4.60
C TYR A 464 -8.62 26.60 -3.16
N THR A 465 -9.83 26.82 -2.63
CA THR A 465 -10.05 27.09 -1.22
C THR A 465 -11.33 26.41 -0.72
N ASP A 466 -11.30 25.84 0.49
CA ASP A 466 -12.45 25.28 1.20
C ASP A 466 -12.38 25.71 2.66
N ASN A 467 -13.35 26.50 3.08
CA ASN A 467 -13.44 27.03 4.42
C ASN A 467 -14.76 26.57 5.04
N SER A 468 -14.69 25.92 6.19
CA SER A 468 -15.89 25.39 6.84
C SER A 468 -15.86 25.59 8.34
N ALA A 469 -17.04 25.77 8.91
CA ALA A 469 -17.29 25.73 10.33
C ALA A 469 -18.26 24.58 10.65
N ALA A 470 -18.00 23.87 11.73
CA ALA A 470 -18.87 22.82 12.21
C ALA A 470 -19.12 22.95 13.72
N TYR A 471 -20.33 22.60 14.13
CA TYR A 471 -20.73 22.46 15.51
C TYR A 471 -21.16 21.03 15.76
N LEU A 472 -20.57 20.40 16.78
CA LEU A 472 -20.84 19.02 17.17
C LEU A 472 -21.28 18.96 18.61
N ARG A 473 -22.37 18.25 18.88
CA ARG A 473 -22.87 17.95 20.23
C ARG A 473 -23.23 16.49 20.35
N LYS A 474 -22.79 15.86 21.44
CA LYS A 474 -23.14 14.47 21.77
C LYS A 474 -23.85 14.44 23.12
N TYR A 475 -25.01 13.77 23.16
CA TYR A 475 -25.80 13.61 24.37
C TYR A 475 -26.49 12.25 24.36
N ASN A 476 -26.31 11.44 25.40
CA ASN A 476 -26.98 10.13 25.60
C ASN A 476 -27.00 9.22 24.36
N GLY A 477 -25.81 9.06 23.68
CA GLY A 477 -25.70 8.24 22.48
C GLY A 477 -26.21 8.89 21.19
N PHE A 478 -26.80 10.10 21.29
CA PHE A 478 -27.18 10.90 20.14
C PHE A 478 -26.09 11.94 19.82
N THR A 479 -25.57 11.92 18.60
CA THR A 479 -24.61 12.91 18.11
C THR A 479 -25.26 13.70 16.98
N GLN A 480 -25.19 15.00 17.07
CA GLN A 480 -25.59 15.92 16.02
C GLN A 480 -24.39 16.79 15.62
N GLN A 481 -24.21 16.97 14.30
CA GLN A 481 -23.21 17.84 13.74
C GLN A 481 -23.83 18.67 12.62
N TYR A 482 -23.52 19.94 12.61
CA TYR A 482 -23.90 20.87 11.55
C TYR A 482 -22.62 21.46 10.99
N LYS A 483 -22.32 21.17 9.70
CA LYS A 483 -21.17 21.72 9.01
C LYS A 483 -21.64 22.60 7.87
N ALA A 484 -21.19 23.85 7.87
CA ALA A 484 -21.42 24.79 6.78
C ALA A 484 -20.07 25.28 6.23
N GLY A 485 -20.01 25.52 4.92
CA GLY A 485 -18.77 25.97 4.32
C GLY A 485 -18.96 26.60 2.94
N ILE A 486 -17.86 27.20 2.51
CA ILE A 486 -17.68 27.81 1.19
C ILE A 486 -16.44 27.20 0.53
N GLN A 487 -16.61 26.76 -0.71
CA GLN A 487 -15.55 26.22 -1.55
C GLN A 487 -15.45 27.08 -2.80
N GLY A 488 -14.25 27.51 -3.14
CA GLY A 488 -13.95 28.25 -4.36
C GLY A 488 -12.85 27.56 -5.15
N GLU A 489 -13.02 27.53 -6.47
CA GLU A 489 -12.04 26.98 -7.38
C GLU A 489 -11.92 27.87 -8.61
N ARG A 490 -10.70 28.12 -9.04
CA ARG A 490 -10.39 28.84 -10.27
C ARG A 490 -9.24 28.16 -10.98
N ALA A 491 -9.45 27.83 -12.24
CA ALA A 491 -8.43 27.32 -13.13
C ALA A 491 -8.32 28.20 -14.36
N THR A 492 -7.10 28.50 -14.77
CA THR A 492 -6.82 29.21 -16.02
C THR A 492 -5.79 28.41 -16.79
N LEU A 493 -6.02 28.20 -18.07
CA LEU A 493 -5.10 27.56 -18.98
C LEU A 493 -4.87 28.46 -20.18
N LYS A 494 -3.62 28.86 -20.39
CA LYS A 494 -3.17 29.55 -21.59
C LYS A 494 -2.43 28.57 -22.47
N TYR A 495 -2.96 28.35 -23.66
CA TYR A 495 -2.39 27.47 -24.65
C TYR A 495 -1.90 28.27 -25.85
N THR A 496 -0.62 28.17 -26.16
CA THR A 496 0.01 28.83 -27.30
C THR A 496 0.51 27.77 -28.28
N PRO A 497 -0.34 27.33 -29.22
CA PRO A 497 0.08 26.47 -30.33
C PRO A 497 0.83 27.28 -31.37
N THR A 498 1.41 26.58 -32.37
CA THR A 498 2.13 27.20 -33.47
C THR A 498 1.23 28.10 -34.36
N ARG A 499 -0.11 27.93 -34.32
CA ARG A 499 -1.08 28.61 -35.23
C ARG A 499 -2.09 29.52 -34.56
N GLN A 500 -2.67 29.20 -33.41
CA GLN A 500 -3.68 30.07 -32.73
C GLN A 500 -3.63 29.92 -31.20
N PRO A 501 -3.39 30.99 -30.42
CA PRO A 501 -3.48 30.94 -28.99
C PRO A 501 -4.92 30.82 -28.49
N ASN A 502 -5.13 30.03 -27.44
CA ASN A 502 -6.42 29.88 -26.78
C ASN A 502 -6.26 30.04 -25.26
N ASP A 503 -7.16 30.80 -24.66
CA ASP A 503 -7.20 31.03 -23.22
C ASP A 503 -8.50 30.45 -22.65
N PHE A 504 -8.37 29.57 -21.66
CA PHE A 504 -9.51 28.98 -20.95
C PHE A 504 -9.53 29.45 -19.51
N ASN A 505 -10.69 29.86 -19.05
CA ASN A 505 -10.93 30.26 -17.67
C ASN A 505 -12.13 29.50 -17.13
N ALA A 506 -11.95 28.79 -16.03
CA ALA A 506 -13.04 28.17 -15.31
C ALA A 506 -13.02 28.67 -13.86
N SER A 507 -14.18 29.05 -13.34
CA SER A 507 -14.35 29.49 -11.96
C SER A 507 -15.63 28.88 -11.40
N HIS A 508 -15.51 28.35 -10.21
CA HIS A 508 -16.57 27.64 -9.50
C HIS A 508 -16.64 28.09 -8.05
N LEU A 509 -17.84 28.32 -7.56
CA LEU A 509 -18.13 28.63 -6.17
C LEU A 509 -19.23 27.71 -5.66
N SER A 510 -19.00 27.11 -4.50
CA SER A 510 -19.99 26.26 -3.81
C SER A 510 -20.24 26.77 -2.41
N LEU A 511 -21.51 26.76 -2.01
CA LEU A 511 -21.93 26.89 -0.64
C LEU A 511 -22.54 25.54 -0.21
N TYR A 512 -22.16 25.05 0.96
CA TYR A 512 -22.68 23.78 1.42
C TYR A 512 -23.07 23.80 2.90
N LEU A 513 -24.10 23.00 3.20
CA LEU A 513 -24.57 22.72 4.56
C LEU A 513 -24.75 21.22 4.69
N THR A 514 -24.15 20.62 5.69
CA THR A 514 -24.20 19.16 5.94
C THR A 514 -24.64 18.89 7.37
N PRO A 515 -25.94 18.78 7.64
CA PRO A 515 -26.45 18.22 8.88
C PRO A 515 -26.13 16.71 8.93
N TYR A 516 -25.62 16.27 10.07
CA TYR A 516 -25.31 14.87 10.33
C TYR A 516 -25.83 14.47 11.70
N PHE A 517 -26.51 13.33 11.76
CA PHE A 517 -27.09 12.76 12.97
C PHE A 517 -26.62 11.32 13.12
N GLN A 518 -26.25 10.96 14.35
CA GLN A 518 -25.90 9.59 14.70
C GLN A 518 -26.60 9.21 15.99
N LEU A 519 -27.29 8.08 15.98
CA LEU A 519 -27.86 7.46 17.17
C LEU A 519 -27.14 6.13 17.43
N GLU A 520 -26.55 6.02 18.62
CA GLU A 520 -25.93 4.78 19.09
C GLU A 520 -26.63 4.35 20.37
N ARG A 521 -27.38 3.25 20.32
CA ARG A 521 -28.15 2.73 21.47
C ARG A 521 -28.08 1.21 21.50
N GLY A 522 -27.39 0.68 22.50
CA GLY A 522 -27.18 -0.76 22.66
C GLY A 522 -26.51 -1.39 21.42
N LYS A 523 -27.24 -2.27 20.75
CA LYS A 523 -26.75 -2.99 19.56
C LYS A 523 -26.92 -2.23 18.24
N TRP A 524 -27.57 -1.07 18.27
CA TRP A 524 -27.91 -0.27 17.10
C TRP A 524 -26.98 0.92 16.93
N LEU A 525 -26.56 1.15 15.70
CA LEU A 525 -25.94 2.39 15.23
C LEU A 525 -26.68 2.84 13.97
N THR A 526 -27.24 4.03 14.00
CA THR A 526 -27.88 4.65 12.83
C THR A 526 -27.23 5.98 12.56
N THR A 527 -26.90 6.25 11.31
CA THR A 527 -26.42 7.57 10.87
C THR A 527 -27.29 8.10 9.74
N LEU A 528 -27.51 9.41 9.74
CA LEU A 528 -28.21 10.14 8.70
C LEU A 528 -27.39 11.39 8.36
N SER A 529 -27.01 11.54 7.09
CA SER A 529 -26.33 12.72 6.56
C SER A 529 -27.20 13.36 5.48
N LEU A 530 -27.38 14.68 5.56
CA LEU A 530 -28.28 15.45 4.71
C LEU A 530 -27.52 16.61 4.00
N PRO A 531 -26.51 16.34 3.17
CA PRO A 531 -25.74 17.39 2.52
C PRO A 531 -26.59 18.14 1.47
N LEU A 532 -26.58 19.45 1.61
CA LEU A 532 -27.09 20.42 0.64
C LEU A 532 -25.90 21.17 0.06
N LYS A 533 -25.81 21.30 -1.26
CA LYS A 533 -24.73 22.02 -1.94
C LYS A 533 -25.29 22.86 -3.07
N ALA A 534 -25.10 24.16 -3.01
CA ALA A 534 -25.40 25.10 -4.07
C ALA A 534 -24.09 25.43 -4.81
N GLU A 535 -24.07 25.27 -6.11
CA GLU A 535 -22.90 25.49 -6.96
C GLU A 535 -23.18 26.52 -8.05
N ARG A 536 -22.20 27.39 -8.28
CA ARG A 536 -22.21 28.38 -9.38
C ARG A 536 -20.96 28.22 -10.22
N TYR A 537 -21.14 27.91 -11.50
CA TYR A 537 -20.11 27.86 -12.53
C TYR A 537 -20.16 29.15 -13.34
N PHE A 538 -19.18 30.04 -13.14
CA PHE A 538 -19.22 31.39 -13.72
C PHE A 538 -18.95 31.37 -15.21
N SER A 539 -18.05 30.54 -15.71
CA SER A 539 -17.72 30.42 -17.12
C SER A 539 -18.88 29.91 -17.97
N GLN A 540 -19.73 29.04 -17.42
CA GLN A 540 -20.90 28.49 -18.08
C GLN A 540 -22.20 29.19 -17.71
N GLN A 541 -22.16 30.15 -16.78
CA GLN A 541 -23.32 30.83 -16.19
C GLN A 541 -24.40 29.88 -15.65
N ARG A 542 -24.01 28.69 -15.18
CA ARG A 542 -24.91 27.67 -14.64
C ARG A 542 -24.88 27.64 -13.13
N SER A 543 -26.02 27.33 -12.53
CA SER A 543 -26.16 27.09 -11.10
C SER A 543 -26.87 25.77 -10.87
N PHE A 544 -26.44 25.05 -9.85
CA PHE A 544 -27.00 23.77 -9.47
C PHE A 544 -27.26 23.74 -7.96
N LEU A 545 -28.30 23.02 -7.58
CA LEU A 545 -28.58 22.70 -6.20
C LEU A 545 -28.63 21.18 -6.06
N PHE A 546 -27.77 20.63 -5.22
CA PHE A 546 -27.69 19.21 -4.95
C PHE A 546 -28.13 18.90 -3.54
N PHE A 547 -28.94 17.85 -3.42
CA PHE A 547 -29.28 17.21 -2.15
C PHE A 547 -28.87 15.74 -2.24
N ASN A 548 -27.86 15.35 -1.45
CA ASN A 548 -27.19 14.04 -1.52
C ASN A 548 -27.31 13.29 -0.17
N PRO A 549 -28.53 12.90 0.25
CA PRO A 549 -28.71 12.23 1.53
C PRO A 549 -28.06 10.85 1.55
N SER A 550 -27.55 10.48 2.72
CA SER A 550 -27.06 9.12 2.95
C SER A 550 -27.46 8.65 4.35
N THR A 551 -27.72 7.35 4.47
CA THR A 551 -28.05 6.69 5.72
C THR A 551 -27.26 5.41 5.86
N TYR A 552 -26.89 5.11 7.09
CA TYR A 552 -26.26 3.84 7.46
C TYR A 552 -26.90 3.30 8.72
N LEU A 553 -27.29 2.05 8.67
CA LEU A 553 -27.85 1.31 9.78
C LEU A 553 -26.95 0.11 10.07
N ARG A 554 -26.59 -0.09 11.33
CA ARG A 554 -25.85 -1.27 11.79
C ARG A 554 -26.54 -1.86 13.00
N TYR A 555 -26.77 -3.18 12.96
CA TYR A 555 -27.25 -3.97 14.07
C TYR A 555 -26.24 -5.05 14.42
N LYS A 556 -25.74 -5.04 15.63
CA LYS A 556 -24.77 -6.00 16.16
C LYS A 556 -25.51 -7.02 16.99
N LEU A 557 -25.83 -8.19 16.39
CA LEU A 557 -26.59 -9.24 17.09
C LEU A 557 -25.75 -9.81 18.24
N ASP A 558 -24.52 -10.22 17.92
CA ASP A 558 -23.52 -10.74 18.85
C ASP A 558 -22.10 -10.47 18.30
N TYR A 559 -21.08 -11.18 18.79
CA TYR A 559 -19.71 -11.00 18.29
C TYR A 559 -19.44 -11.69 16.94
N HIS A 560 -20.32 -12.61 16.48
CA HIS A 560 -20.21 -13.27 15.19
C HIS A 560 -20.99 -12.54 14.09
N TRP A 561 -22.17 -11.97 14.43
CA TRP A 561 -23.10 -11.45 13.44
C TRP A 561 -23.28 -9.93 13.56
N THR A 562 -22.99 -9.24 12.48
CA THR A 562 -23.26 -7.82 12.31
C THR A 562 -23.98 -7.60 10.99
N PHE A 563 -25.13 -6.98 11.04
CA PHE A 563 -25.91 -6.61 9.86
C PHE A 563 -25.71 -5.12 9.59
N SER A 564 -25.46 -4.77 8.34
CA SER A 564 -25.28 -3.38 7.91
C SER A 564 -26.10 -3.11 6.66
N LEU A 565 -26.78 -1.96 6.64
CA LEU A 565 -27.51 -1.44 5.49
C LEU A 565 -26.99 -0.04 5.20
N TYR A 566 -26.64 0.24 3.94
CA TYR A 566 -26.23 1.54 3.47
C TYR A 566 -27.12 1.98 2.32
N GLY A 567 -27.58 3.24 2.37
CA GLY A 567 -28.32 3.87 1.31
C GLY A 567 -27.79 5.29 1.03
N SER A 568 -27.62 5.66 -0.23
CA SER A 568 -27.22 7.01 -0.61
C SER A 568 -27.81 7.42 -1.96
N LEU A 569 -28.11 8.73 -2.07
CA LEU A 569 -28.37 9.39 -3.34
C LEU A 569 -27.17 10.28 -3.65
N LYS A 570 -26.56 10.12 -4.83
CA LYS A 570 -25.43 10.95 -5.26
C LYS A 570 -25.75 11.61 -6.61
N ARG A 571 -25.71 12.93 -6.62
CA ARG A 571 -25.82 13.76 -7.83
C ARG A 571 -24.64 14.73 -7.86
N SER A 572 -24.05 14.94 -9.03
CA SER A 572 -22.97 15.90 -9.28
C SER A 572 -23.15 16.54 -10.65
N ALA A 573 -22.53 17.69 -10.86
CA ALA A 573 -22.50 18.37 -12.15
C ALA A 573 -21.42 17.84 -13.11
N GLY A 574 -20.68 16.78 -12.75
CA GLY A 574 -19.45 16.35 -13.39
C GLY A 574 -18.21 16.91 -12.70
N ASP A 575 -17.03 16.48 -13.14
CA ASP A 575 -15.78 17.00 -12.61
C ASP A 575 -15.48 18.38 -13.21
N PHE A 576 -14.80 19.23 -12.41
CA PHE A 576 -14.40 20.56 -12.87
C PHE A 576 -13.44 20.48 -14.08
N SER A 577 -12.64 19.43 -14.16
CA SER A 577 -11.77 19.11 -15.30
C SER A 577 -12.53 18.84 -16.60
N ASP A 578 -13.77 18.35 -16.52
CA ASP A 578 -14.64 18.10 -17.69
C ASP A 578 -15.10 19.41 -18.38
N LEU A 579 -14.81 20.55 -17.75
CA LEU A 579 -15.12 21.88 -18.28
C LEU A 579 -14.05 22.40 -19.24
N TYR A 580 -12.90 21.74 -19.33
CA TYR A 580 -11.90 22.04 -20.35
C TYR A 580 -12.34 21.42 -21.67
N PRO A 581 -12.36 22.17 -22.78
CA PRO A 581 -12.55 21.56 -24.09
C PRO A 581 -11.39 20.60 -24.37
N GLY A 582 -11.72 19.34 -24.72
CA GLY A 582 -10.79 18.30 -25.12
C GLY A 582 -10.06 18.62 -26.42
#